data_4e334464222ef64bc4ec03bdaeb40809
#
_entry.id   4e334464222ef64bc4ec03bdaeb40809
#
_cell.length_a   1.000
_cell.length_b   1.000
_cell.length_c   1.000
_cell.angle_alpha   90.00
_cell.angle_beta   90.00
_cell.angle_gamma   90.00
#
_symmetry.space_group_name_H-M   'P 1'
#
loop_
_entity.id
_entity.type
_entity.pdbx_description
1 polymer ?
#
loop_
_entity_poly.entity_id
_entity_poly.type
_entity_poly.pdbx_seq_one_letter_code
_entity_poly.pdbx_strand_id
1 'polypeptide(L)'
;GRKSICSDLGILEYANTRKEGIGAFSGSCELLKESLSEEIINSLEQDGKLTVPIPEELKHDLLSFKACRQYALEEYRDNAVLLDNGHAKLMTPYFPLTELRRLPGFERAVYADPLAGGRGNSVRFTAMAPRDSFLRAESIENLFFAGEKAGPLVGHTEAIATGTLAGYNAVRLLKGKEPAAIPDTLAAGDGINYADSRRRQDSSARFTFSGGELFERMKERGTYLIDTAQIYKRIKRLDALNMFAQI
;
A
#
# COMPACT_ATOMS: atom_id res chain seq x y z
N GLY A 1 16.67 4.41 -14.37
CA GLY A 1 16.19 3.50 -13.35
C GLY A 1 17.02 2.23 -13.37
N ARG A 2 17.46 1.74 -12.22
CA ARG A 2 18.14 0.45 -12.13
C ARG A 2 17.07 -0.64 -12.34
N LYS A 3 17.13 -1.32 -13.48
CA LYS A 3 16.41 -2.58 -13.64
C LYS A 3 17.08 -3.61 -12.75
N SER A 4 16.28 -4.34 -11.97
CA SER A 4 16.80 -5.48 -11.22
C SER A 4 16.79 -6.71 -12.13
N ILE A 5 17.62 -7.68 -11.82
CA ILE A 5 17.61 -9.01 -12.47
C ILE A 5 16.18 -9.60 -12.47
N CYS A 6 15.42 -9.41 -11.39
CA CYS A 6 14.05 -9.88 -11.29
C CYS A 6 13.11 -9.27 -12.34
N SER A 7 13.34 -8.01 -12.71
CA SER A 7 12.59 -7.35 -13.79
C SER A 7 12.95 -7.93 -15.16
N ASP A 8 14.22 -8.20 -15.40
CA ASP A 8 14.68 -8.73 -16.69
C ASP A 8 14.21 -10.17 -16.92
N LEU A 9 14.02 -10.93 -15.84
CA LEU A 9 13.43 -12.27 -15.86
C LEU A 9 11.89 -12.28 -15.85
N GLY A 10 11.23 -11.12 -15.85
CA GLY A 10 9.77 -11.02 -15.79
C GLY A 10 9.15 -11.43 -14.44
N ILE A 11 9.96 -11.55 -13.38
CA ILE A 11 9.49 -11.90 -12.04
C ILE A 11 8.76 -10.73 -11.39
N LEU A 12 9.23 -9.49 -11.66
CA LEU A 12 8.63 -8.27 -11.16
C LEU A 12 8.40 -7.28 -12.30
N GLU A 13 7.23 -6.66 -12.30
CA GLU A 13 6.94 -5.50 -13.15
C GLU A 13 7.14 -4.22 -12.36
N TYR A 14 7.82 -3.25 -12.95
CA TYR A 14 7.85 -1.90 -12.41
C TYR A 14 6.63 -1.13 -12.88
N ALA A 15 5.98 -0.42 -11.97
CA ALA A 15 4.94 0.53 -12.32
C ALA A 15 5.52 1.60 -13.24
N ASN A 16 5.20 1.53 -14.52
CA ASN A 16 5.77 2.42 -15.54
C ASN A 16 5.24 3.85 -15.48
N THR A 17 4.17 4.09 -14.71
CA THR A 17 3.43 5.35 -14.76
C THR A 17 3.18 5.88 -13.37
N ARG A 18 4.22 6.36 -12.73
CA ARG A 18 4.04 7.38 -11.71
C ARG A 18 3.98 8.71 -12.43
N LYS A 19 2.79 9.21 -12.69
CA LYS A 19 2.60 10.55 -13.21
C LYS A 19 3.15 11.53 -12.19
N GLU A 20 4.01 12.44 -12.61
CA GLU A 20 4.42 13.56 -11.80
C GLU A 20 3.19 14.32 -11.34
N GLY A 21 3.11 14.64 -10.05
CA GLY A 21 2.09 15.47 -9.46
C GLY A 21 0.79 14.78 -9.04
N ILE A 22 0.41 13.66 -9.63
CA ILE A 22 -0.77 12.89 -9.19
C ILE A 22 -0.24 11.61 -8.58
N GLY A 23 0.44 11.80 -7.49
CA GLY A 23 1.15 10.72 -6.97
C GLY A 23 0.37 9.85 -6.06
N ALA A 24 0.90 8.77 -5.81
CA ALA A 24 0.65 7.96 -4.69
C ALA A 24 0.87 8.78 -3.40
N PHE A 25 -0.08 9.62 -3.03
CA PHE A 25 -0.20 10.11 -1.66
C PHE A 25 -0.49 8.89 -0.77
N SER A 26 0.47 8.08 -0.52
CA SER A 26 0.27 6.84 0.21
C SER A 26 1.15 6.83 1.44
N GLY A 27 0.53 6.84 2.60
CA GLY A 27 1.21 6.67 3.86
C GLY A 27 2.17 7.81 4.25
N SER A 28 2.91 7.58 5.29
CA SER A 28 3.97 8.45 5.79
C SER A 28 5.29 8.19 5.05
N CYS A 29 6.14 9.20 4.96
CA CYS A 29 7.52 9.07 4.52
C CYS A 29 8.47 9.64 5.57
N GLU A 30 9.75 9.40 5.42
CA GLU A 30 10.78 9.90 6.33
C GLU A 30 11.65 10.93 5.62
N LEU A 31 11.92 12.02 6.30
CA LEU A 31 12.86 13.05 5.89
C LEU A 31 14.13 12.91 6.73
N LEU A 32 15.28 13.17 6.12
CA LEU A 32 16.52 13.33 6.87
C LEU A 32 16.37 14.55 7.79
N LYS A 33 16.48 14.35 9.11
CA LYS A 33 16.27 15.41 10.11
C LYS A 33 17.19 16.58 9.86
N GLU A 34 18.46 16.32 9.55
CA GLU A 34 19.48 17.30 9.24
C GLU A 34 19.24 18.13 7.97
N SER A 35 18.26 17.76 7.18
CA SER A 35 17.83 18.52 5.99
C SER A 35 16.75 19.56 6.27
N LEU A 36 16.25 19.61 7.51
CA LEU A 36 15.23 20.56 7.96
C LEU A 36 15.88 21.75 8.66
N SER A 37 15.09 22.82 8.93
CA SER A 37 15.60 23.98 9.68
C SER A 37 15.89 23.61 11.14
N GLU A 38 16.81 24.35 11.78
CA GLU A 38 17.13 24.17 13.19
C GLU A 38 15.90 24.31 14.10
N GLU A 39 14.96 25.19 13.76
CA GLU A 39 13.73 25.37 14.51
C GLU A 39 12.86 24.11 14.48
N ILE A 40 12.73 23.47 13.32
CA ILE A 40 12.01 22.20 13.19
C ILE A 40 12.74 21.09 13.96
N ILE A 41 14.05 21.00 13.84
CA ILE A 41 14.85 19.99 14.53
C ILE A 41 14.68 20.14 16.04
N ASN A 42 14.87 21.34 16.57
CA ASN A 42 14.73 21.61 18.00
C ASN A 42 13.33 21.28 18.53
N SER A 43 12.27 21.65 17.78
CA SER A 43 10.90 21.33 18.17
C SER A 43 10.64 19.82 18.18
N LEU A 44 11.15 19.08 17.19
CA LEU A 44 11.03 17.63 17.16
C LEU A 44 11.76 16.95 18.31
N GLU A 45 12.96 17.43 18.66
CA GLU A 45 13.74 16.89 19.78
C GLU A 45 13.15 17.19 21.16
N GLN A 46 12.48 18.33 21.31
CA GLN A 46 11.82 18.72 22.55
C GLN A 46 10.46 18.04 22.75
N ASP A 47 9.62 18.06 21.71
CA ASP A 47 8.21 17.69 21.81
C ASP A 47 7.89 16.33 21.13
N GLY A 48 8.84 15.75 20.39
CA GLY A 48 8.67 14.51 19.64
C GLY A 48 7.75 14.64 18.42
N LYS A 49 7.16 15.82 18.21
CA LYS A 49 6.22 16.11 17.11
C LYS A 49 6.25 17.59 16.74
N LEU A 50 5.86 17.87 15.51
CA LEU A 50 5.64 19.25 15.04
C LEU A 50 4.53 19.28 14.00
N THR A 51 3.76 20.37 13.99
CA THR A 51 2.72 20.64 13.01
C THR A 51 3.03 21.98 12.34
N VAL A 52 3.24 21.95 11.02
CA VAL A 52 3.50 23.14 10.19
C VAL A 52 2.33 23.39 9.27
N PRO A 53 1.63 24.53 9.32
CA PRO A 53 0.51 24.85 8.45
C PRO A 53 0.91 24.80 6.96
N ILE A 54 0.06 24.18 6.14
CA ILE A 54 0.23 24.16 4.68
C ILE A 54 -0.51 25.35 4.09
N PRO A 55 0.14 26.22 3.29
CA PRO A 55 -0.52 27.29 2.54
C PRO A 55 -1.64 26.74 1.65
N GLU A 56 -2.70 27.52 1.45
CA GLU A 56 -3.91 27.08 0.73
C GLU A 56 -3.61 26.57 -0.68
N GLU A 57 -2.66 27.21 -1.38
CA GLU A 57 -2.26 26.83 -2.73
C GLU A 57 -1.46 25.52 -2.80
N LEU A 58 -1.03 24.98 -1.67
CA LEU A 58 -0.34 23.69 -1.57
C LEU A 58 -1.20 22.58 -0.99
N LYS A 59 -2.44 22.87 -0.60
CA LYS A 59 -3.36 21.87 -0.09
C LYS A 59 -3.87 20.97 -1.22
N HIS A 60 -4.05 19.70 -0.91
CA HIS A 60 -4.56 18.71 -1.84
C HIS A 60 -5.86 18.07 -1.32
N ASP A 61 -6.76 17.70 -2.23
CA ASP A 61 -7.90 16.85 -1.90
C ASP A 61 -7.41 15.40 -1.67
N LEU A 62 -7.09 15.11 -0.41
CA LEU A 62 -6.55 13.81 -0.01
C LEU A 62 -7.52 12.66 -0.25
N LEU A 63 -8.84 12.91 -0.26
CA LEU A 63 -9.83 11.86 -0.49
C LEU A 63 -9.80 11.35 -1.92
N SER A 64 -9.47 12.21 -2.89
CA SER A 64 -9.34 11.81 -4.30
C SER A 64 -8.08 11.01 -4.60
N PHE A 65 -7.05 11.10 -3.72
CA PHE A 65 -5.74 10.45 -3.95
C PHE A 65 -5.48 9.24 -3.07
N LYS A 66 -6.29 9.05 -2.01
CA LYS A 66 -6.02 8.03 -0.99
C LYS A 66 -6.90 6.81 -1.15
N ALA A 67 -6.26 5.66 -1.31
CA ALA A 67 -6.92 4.37 -1.14
C ALA A 67 -7.32 4.13 0.33
N CYS A 68 -6.50 4.57 1.29
CA CYS A 68 -6.75 4.44 2.72
C CYS A 68 -7.14 5.78 3.34
N ARG A 69 -8.35 5.86 3.89
CA ARG A 69 -8.90 7.10 4.47
C ARG A 69 -8.25 7.53 5.78
N GLN A 70 -7.50 6.66 6.46
CA GLN A 70 -6.87 7.00 7.75
C GLN A 70 -5.90 8.19 7.68
N TYR A 71 -5.39 8.51 6.50
CA TYR A 71 -4.51 9.66 6.26
C TYR A 71 -5.22 10.83 5.55
N ALA A 72 -6.52 10.75 5.34
CA ALA A 72 -7.32 11.80 4.71
C ALA A 72 -8.06 12.63 5.78
N LEU A 73 -7.37 12.94 6.88
CA LEU A 73 -7.88 13.78 7.96
C LEU A 73 -7.63 15.25 7.63
N GLU A 74 -8.47 16.13 8.16
CA GLU A 74 -8.34 17.59 7.97
C GLU A 74 -6.98 18.08 8.50
N GLU A 75 -6.54 17.55 9.62
CA GLU A 75 -5.23 17.87 10.22
C GLU A 75 -4.08 17.62 9.25
N TYR A 76 -4.15 16.53 8.45
CA TYR A 76 -3.12 16.21 7.47
C TYR A 76 -3.30 16.94 6.13
N ARG A 77 -4.52 17.39 5.82
CA ARG A 77 -4.76 18.26 4.66
C ARG A 77 -4.21 19.65 4.89
N ASP A 78 -4.42 20.16 6.09
CA ASP A 78 -4.14 21.54 6.45
C ASP A 78 -2.74 21.76 7.01
N ASN A 79 -2.04 20.67 7.40
CA ASN A 79 -0.74 20.77 8.05
C ASN A 79 0.23 19.67 7.60
N ALA A 80 1.51 20.00 7.52
CA ALA A 80 2.60 19.04 7.51
C ALA A 80 2.87 18.60 8.97
N VAL A 81 2.50 17.36 9.29
CA VAL A 81 2.65 16.78 10.62
C VAL A 81 3.89 15.91 10.66
N LEU A 82 4.84 16.23 11.52
CA LEU A 82 6.08 15.50 11.73
C LEU A 82 6.10 14.80 13.09
N LEU A 83 6.69 13.60 13.11
CA LEU A 83 7.02 12.87 14.34
C LEU A 83 8.52 12.57 14.37
N ASP A 84 9.14 12.63 15.56
CA ASP A 84 10.51 12.19 15.75
C ASP A 84 10.58 10.66 15.90
N ASN A 85 11.35 10.01 15.05
CA ASN A 85 11.66 8.58 15.15
C ASN A 85 13.14 8.29 14.82
N GLY A 86 14.00 9.29 15.05
CA GLY A 86 15.41 9.28 14.60
C GLY A 86 15.61 10.03 13.29
N HIS A 87 14.69 9.84 12.33
CA HIS A 87 14.43 10.75 11.21
C HIS A 87 13.23 11.64 11.55
N ALA A 88 12.86 12.53 10.64
CA ALA A 88 11.61 13.28 10.74
C ALA A 88 10.53 12.56 9.93
N LYS A 89 9.63 11.85 10.61
CA LYS A 89 8.56 11.10 9.96
C LYS A 89 7.41 12.03 9.58
N LEU A 90 7.24 12.28 8.28
CA LEU A 90 6.13 13.06 7.75
C LEU A 90 4.86 12.20 7.71
N MET A 91 3.91 12.49 8.59
CA MET A 91 2.61 11.80 8.68
C MET A 91 1.61 12.31 7.64
N THR A 92 1.71 13.59 7.28
CA THR A 92 0.94 14.17 6.19
C THR A 92 1.17 13.35 4.91
N PRO A 93 0.13 13.05 4.16
CA PRO A 93 0.28 12.38 2.89
C PRO A 93 1.30 13.09 2.01
N TYR A 94 2.18 12.30 1.44
CA TYR A 94 3.24 12.80 0.61
C TYR A 94 2.76 13.69 -0.53
N PHE A 95 3.47 14.74 -0.80
CA PHE A 95 3.36 15.54 -2.01
C PHE A 95 4.76 15.82 -2.59
N PRO A 96 4.88 16.30 -3.85
CA PRO A 96 6.16 16.44 -4.51
C PRO A 96 7.19 17.21 -3.67
N LEU A 97 8.44 16.77 -3.69
CA LEU A 97 9.51 17.39 -2.89
C LEU A 97 9.68 18.89 -3.19
N THR A 98 9.45 19.28 -4.44
CA THR A 98 9.47 20.69 -4.86
C THR A 98 8.39 21.53 -4.19
N GLU A 99 7.23 20.95 -3.92
CA GLU A 99 6.14 21.62 -3.19
C GLU A 99 6.43 21.60 -1.68
N LEU A 100 6.90 20.47 -1.15
CA LEU A 100 7.29 20.37 0.25
C LEU A 100 8.34 21.43 0.62
N ARG A 101 9.30 21.67 -0.25
CA ARG A 101 10.36 22.69 -0.06
C ARG A 101 9.86 24.13 -0.10
N ARG A 102 8.60 24.37 -0.43
CA ARG A 102 7.95 25.70 -0.32
C ARG A 102 7.43 25.97 1.09
N LEU A 103 7.37 24.96 1.95
CA LEU A 103 6.98 25.16 3.34
C LEU A 103 8.14 25.75 4.14
N PRO A 104 7.88 26.67 5.09
CA PRO A 104 8.89 27.22 5.97
C PRO A 104 9.63 26.13 6.73
N GLY A 105 10.96 26.14 6.67
CA GLY A 105 11.83 25.18 7.33
C GLY A 105 12.07 23.88 6.56
N PHE A 106 11.44 23.69 5.38
CA PHE A 106 11.62 22.52 4.52
C PHE A 106 12.42 22.83 3.25
N GLU A 107 12.98 24.01 3.09
CA GLU A 107 13.62 24.46 1.86
C GLU A 107 14.72 23.51 1.36
N ARG A 108 15.37 22.84 2.29
CA ARG A 108 16.44 21.87 2.02
C ARG A 108 16.03 20.42 2.25
N ALA A 109 14.74 20.16 2.49
CA ALA A 109 14.23 18.84 2.84
C ALA A 109 14.70 17.77 1.85
N VAL A 110 15.08 16.62 2.38
CA VAL A 110 15.51 15.43 1.64
C VAL A 110 14.80 14.20 2.20
N TYR A 111 14.23 13.37 1.35
CA TYR A 111 13.69 12.09 1.78
C TYR A 111 14.83 11.13 2.17
N ALA A 112 14.68 10.45 3.30
CA ALA A 112 15.61 9.43 3.78
C ALA A 112 15.73 8.27 2.78
N ASP A 113 14.63 7.92 2.10
CA ASP A 113 14.64 7.03 0.95
C ASP A 113 14.80 7.85 -0.34
N PRO A 114 15.95 7.80 -1.02
CA PRO A 114 16.21 8.59 -2.21
C PRO A 114 15.29 8.22 -3.39
N LEU A 115 14.59 7.11 -3.30
CA LEU A 115 13.62 6.68 -4.32
C LEU A 115 12.19 7.10 -4.00
N ALA A 116 11.92 7.62 -2.80
CA ALA A 116 10.61 8.08 -2.39
C ALA A 116 10.21 9.41 -3.03
N GLY A 117 11.17 10.26 -3.38
CA GLY A 117 10.93 11.60 -3.88
C GLY A 117 10.21 11.69 -5.23
N GLY A 118 9.32 12.66 -5.39
CA GLY A 118 8.71 13.09 -6.66
C GLY A 118 7.63 12.19 -7.25
N ARG A 119 7.61 10.90 -6.92
CA ARG A 119 6.74 9.92 -7.59
C ARG A 119 6.03 8.95 -6.65
N GLY A 120 5.88 9.32 -5.42
CA GLY A 120 5.27 8.52 -4.37
C GLY A 120 6.26 8.19 -3.26
N ASN A 121 5.74 7.98 -2.08
CA ASN A 121 6.50 7.88 -0.85
C ASN A 121 6.98 6.47 -0.52
N SER A 122 6.85 5.52 -1.43
CA SER A 122 7.32 4.17 -1.18
C SER A 122 7.76 3.48 -2.45
N VAL A 123 9.03 3.06 -2.47
CA VAL A 123 9.62 2.21 -3.53
C VAL A 123 8.93 0.86 -3.62
N ARG A 124 8.28 0.43 -2.54
CA ARG A 124 7.58 -0.85 -2.48
C ARG A 124 6.50 -0.99 -3.55
N PHE A 125 5.92 0.14 -3.97
CA PHE A 125 4.90 0.18 -5.02
C PHE A 125 5.44 0.23 -6.44
N THR A 126 6.75 0.33 -6.63
CA THR A 126 7.32 0.40 -7.98
C THR A 126 7.52 -0.96 -8.61
N ALA A 127 7.48 -2.01 -7.82
CA ALA A 127 7.71 -3.36 -8.30
C ALA A 127 6.62 -4.29 -7.76
N MET A 128 5.80 -4.79 -8.65
CA MET A 128 4.75 -5.77 -8.36
C MET A 128 5.03 -7.03 -9.16
N ALA A 129 4.53 -8.15 -8.66
CA ALA A 129 4.73 -9.44 -9.29
C ALA A 129 3.57 -9.78 -10.22
N PRO A 130 3.82 -10.10 -11.49
CA PRO A 130 2.87 -10.86 -12.30
C PRO A 130 2.59 -12.19 -11.61
N ARG A 131 1.33 -12.42 -11.26
CA ARG A 131 0.93 -13.59 -10.48
C ARG A 131 -0.49 -14.02 -10.80
N ASP A 132 -0.83 -15.25 -10.47
CA ASP A 132 -2.18 -15.79 -10.58
C ASP A 132 -3.03 -15.55 -9.30
N SER A 133 -4.26 -16.06 -9.29
CA SER A 133 -5.17 -15.98 -8.13
C SER A 133 -4.71 -16.78 -6.91
N PHE A 134 -3.76 -17.68 -7.09
CA PHE A 134 -3.12 -18.45 -6.02
C PHE A 134 -1.94 -17.72 -5.39
N LEU A 135 -1.65 -16.48 -5.85
CA LEU A 135 -0.47 -15.68 -5.52
C LEU A 135 0.86 -16.28 -5.99
N ARG A 136 0.81 -17.21 -6.93
CA ARG A 136 1.97 -17.84 -7.54
C ARG A 136 2.48 -16.98 -8.70
N ALA A 137 3.80 -16.85 -8.83
CA ALA A 137 4.43 -16.13 -9.94
C ALA A 137 4.05 -16.75 -11.29
N GLU A 138 3.77 -15.92 -12.30
CA GLU A 138 3.48 -16.41 -13.66
C GLU A 138 4.70 -17.02 -14.34
N SER A 139 5.90 -16.60 -13.95
CA SER A 139 7.16 -17.04 -14.59
C SER A 139 7.93 -18.12 -13.81
N ILE A 140 7.55 -18.39 -12.55
CA ILE A 140 8.25 -19.34 -11.68
C ILE A 140 7.24 -20.12 -10.84
N GLU A 141 7.13 -21.43 -11.09
CA GLU A 141 6.08 -22.27 -10.50
C GLU A 141 6.15 -22.43 -8.98
N ASN A 142 7.34 -22.36 -8.39
CA ASN A 142 7.56 -22.55 -6.95
C ASN A 142 7.77 -21.24 -6.20
N LEU A 143 7.43 -20.09 -6.81
CA LEU A 143 7.54 -18.78 -6.19
C LEU A 143 6.14 -18.20 -5.93
N PHE A 144 5.91 -17.73 -4.70
CA PHE A 144 4.68 -17.06 -4.29
C PHE A 144 4.97 -15.67 -3.80
N PHE A 145 4.02 -14.75 -4.00
CA PHE A 145 4.13 -13.35 -3.59
C PHE A 145 3.07 -13.00 -2.57
N ALA A 146 3.43 -12.12 -1.62
CA ALA A 146 2.55 -11.63 -0.57
C ALA A 146 2.71 -10.12 -0.37
N GLY A 147 1.76 -9.52 0.31
CA GLY A 147 1.76 -8.09 0.63
C GLY A 147 1.78 -7.24 -0.62
N GLU A 148 2.51 -6.15 -0.55
CA GLU A 148 2.59 -5.16 -1.65
C GLU A 148 3.26 -5.71 -2.92
N LYS A 149 3.99 -6.83 -2.84
CA LYS A 149 4.56 -7.50 -4.02
C LYS A 149 3.55 -8.36 -4.77
N ALA A 150 2.48 -8.80 -4.09
CA ALA A 150 1.41 -9.56 -4.71
C ALA A 150 0.44 -8.71 -5.56
N GLY A 151 0.73 -7.45 -5.77
CA GLY A 151 -0.09 -6.54 -6.57
C GLY A 151 -0.40 -5.23 -5.82
N PRO A 152 -1.36 -4.42 -6.31
CA PRO A 152 -1.65 -3.11 -5.76
C PRO A 152 -2.46 -3.13 -4.44
N LEU A 153 -2.32 -4.17 -3.62
CA LEU A 153 -2.93 -4.28 -2.29
C LEU A 153 -2.01 -3.68 -1.23
N VAL A 154 -2.51 -2.70 -0.48
CA VAL A 154 -1.73 -1.87 0.44
C VAL A 154 -2.35 -1.86 1.82
N GLY A 155 -1.65 -2.37 2.81
CA GLY A 155 -2.07 -2.36 4.20
C GLY A 155 -1.75 -3.65 4.94
N HIS A 156 -1.92 -3.62 6.26
CA HIS A 156 -1.62 -4.78 7.10
C HIS A 156 -2.62 -5.93 6.87
N THR A 157 -3.90 -5.61 6.73
CA THR A 157 -4.95 -6.61 6.48
C THR A 157 -4.71 -7.32 5.15
N GLU A 158 -4.33 -6.56 4.12
CA GLU A 158 -3.99 -7.05 2.79
C GLU A 158 -2.74 -7.93 2.83
N ALA A 159 -1.73 -7.52 3.59
CA ALA A 159 -0.51 -8.29 3.79
C ALA A 159 -0.78 -9.60 4.54
N ILE A 160 -1.64 -9.59 5.57
CA ILE A 160 -2.05 -10.80 6.29
C ILE A 160 -2.81 -11.75 5.37
N ALA A 161 -3.81 -11.26 4.64
CA ALA A 161 -4.62 -12.09 3.74
C ALA A 161 -3.77 -12.74 2.64
N THR A 162 -2.94 -11.95 1.97
CA THR A 162 -2.07 -12.46 0.89
C THR A 162 -0.93 -13.32 1.44
N GLY A 163 -0.35 -12.97 2.59
CA GLY A 163 0.70 -13.76 3.24
C GLY A 163 0.21 -15.13 3.69
N THR A 164 -0.98 -15.20 4.28
CA THR A 164 -1.61 -16.46 4.67
C THR A 164 -1.84 -17.37 3.47
N LEU A 165 -2.41 -16.83 2.39
CA LEU A 165 -2.68 -17.62 1.18
C LEU A 165 -1.39 -18.06 0.48
N ALA A 166 -0.42 -17.17 0.33
CA ALA A 166 0.87 -17.48 -0.29
C ALA A 166 1.64 -18.57 0.48
N GLY A 167 1.71 -18.44 1.80
CA GLY A 167 2.37 -19.44 2.66
C GLY A 167 1.66 -20.80 2.62
N TYR A 168 0.33 -20.78 2.68
CA TYR A 168 -0.48 -22.00 2.55
C TYR A 168 -0.22 -22.71 1.21
N ASN A 169 -0.24 -21.97 0.11
CA ASN A 169 -0.01 -22.54 -1.22
C ASN A 169 1.42 -23.02 -1.44
N ALA A 170 2.41 -22.36 -0.85
CA ALA A 170 3.79 -22.85 -0.87
C ALA A 170 3.92 -24.22 -0.19
N VAL A 171 3.27 -24.41 0.98
CA VAL A 171 3.28 -25.70 1.68
C VAL A 171 2.49 -26.77 0.90
N ARG A 172 1.34 -26.40 0.30
CA ARG A 172 0.58 -27.34 -0.56
C ARG A 172 1.44 -27.85 -1.71
N LEU A 173 2.12 -26.94 -2.41
CA LEU A 173 3.01 -27.30 -3.51
C LEU A 173 4.13 -28.24 -3.06
N LEU A 174 4.78 -27.98 -1.92
CA LEU A 174 5.79 -28.85 -1.33
C LEU A 174 5.26 -30.27 -1.02
N LYS A 175 3.96 -30.40 -0.76
CA LYS A 175 3.28 -31.67 -0.52
C LYS A 175 2.66 -32.27 -1.78
N GLY A 176 2.98 -31.76 -2.95
CA GLY A 176 2.45 -32.24 -4.23
C GLY A 176 0.94 -31.99 -4.41
N LYS A 177 0.38 -31.01 -3.69
CA LYS A 177 -1.04 -30.63 -3.81
C LYS A 177 -1.17 -29.38 -4.67
N GLU A 178 -2.24 -29.29 -5.44
CA GLU A 178 -2.56 -28.10 -6.22
C GLU A 178 -2.79 -26.88 -5.31
N PRO A 179 -2.34 -25.67 -5.70
CA PRO A 179 -2.66 -24.44 -4.99
C PRO A 179 -4.17 -24.22 -4.89
N ALA A 180 -4.60 -23.54 -3.84
CA ALA A 180 -5.99 -23.21 -3.57
C ALA A 180 -6.20 -21.69 -3.60
N ALA A 181 -7.35 -21.25 -4.11
CA ALA A 181 -7.77 -19.84 -4.08
C ALA A 181 -8.80 -19.60 -2.98
N ILE A 182 -8.79 -18.40 -2.41
CA ILE A 182 -9.90 -17.96 -1.55
C ILE A 182 -11.09 -17.69 -2.46
N PRO A 183 -12.30 -18.18 -2.13
CA PRO A 183 -13.50 -17.92 -2.95
C PRO A 183 -13.74 -16.43 -3.18
N ASP A 184 -14.03 -16.02 -4.40
CA ASP A 184 -14.27 -14.63 -4.79
C ASP A 184 -15.60 -14.05 -4.24
N THR A 185 -16.43 -14.89 -3.66
CA THR A 185 -17.60 -14.49 -2.87
C THR A 185 -17.25 -14.05 -1.46
N LEU A 186 -15.98 -14.16 -1.06
CA LEU A 186 -15.41 -13.58 0.16
C LEU A 186 -14.60 -12.32 -0.20
N ALA A 187 -14.63 -11.33 0.69
CA ALA A 187 -13.93 -10.05 0.49
C ALA A 187 -12.45 -10.23 0.14
N ALA A 188 -11.75 -11.14 0.82
CA ALA A 188 -10.33 -11.39 0.57
C ALA A 188 -10.09 -12.00 -0.82
N GLY A 189 -10.89 -12.99 -1.25
CA GLY A 189 -10.75 -13.61 -2.56
C GLY A 189 -11.10 -12.64 -3.69
N ASP A 190 -12.21 -11.90 -3.57
CA ASP A 190 -12.57 -10.86 -4.52
C ASP A 190 -11.49 -9.78 -4.62
N GLY A 191 -10.98 -9.31 -3.50
CA GLY A 191 -9.94 -8.29 -3.46
C GLY A 191 -8.64 -8.73 -4.13
N ILE A 192 -8.21 -9.97 -3.92
CA ILE A 192 -7.00 -10.53 -4.55
C ILE A 192 -7.17 -10.61 -6.07
N ASN A 193 -8.32 -11.09 -6.55
CA ASN A 193 -8.60 -11.23 -7.98
C ASN A 193 -8.81 -9.88 -8.65
N TYR A 194 -9.54 -8.98 -7.99
CA TYR A 194 -9.79 -7.64 -8.50
C TYR A 194 -8.49 -6.83 -8.62
N ALA A 195 -7.66 -6.86 -7.60
CA ALA A 195 -6.38 -6.16 -7.61
C ALA A 195 -5.47 -6.65 -8.75
N ASP A 196 -5.45 -7.94 -9.07
CA ASP A 196 -4.68 -8.45 -10.20
C ASP A 196 -5.23 -7.97 -11.54
N SER A 197 -6.54 -8.03 -11.73
CA SER A 197 -7.17 -7.54 -12.96
C SER A 197 -6.90 -6.04 -13.19
N ARG A 198 -6.95 -5.25 -12.12
CA ARG A 198 -6.67 -3.81 -12.19
C ARG A 198 -5.20 -3.51 -12.43
N ARG A 199 -4.28 -4.28 -11.85
CA ARG A 199 -2.83 -4.17 -12.11
C ARG A 199 -2.52 -4.31 -13.60
N ARG A 200 -3.17 -5.25 -14.27
CA ARG A 200 -3.00 -5.46 -15.72
C ARG A 200 -3.49 -4.28 -16.57
N GLN A 201 -4.46 -3.53 -16.06
CA GLN A 201 -5.03 -2.35 -16.74
C GLN A 201 -4.28 -1.06 -16.37
N ASP A 202 -3.95 -0.89 -15.10
CA ASP A 202 -3.29 0.28 -14.53
C ASP A 202 -2.31 -0.13 -13.43
N SER A 203 -1.03 -0.10 -13.76
CA SER A 203 0.05 -0.43 -12.82
C SER A 203 0.20 0.58 -11.68
N SER A 204 -0.45 1.76 -11.77
CA SER A 204 -0.47 2.77 -10.70
C SER A 204 -1.58 2.57 -9.68
N ALA A 205 -2.55 1.71 -9.94
CA ALA A 205 -3.68 1.44 -9.05
C ALA A 205 -3.20 0.98 -7.65
N ARG A 206 -3.96 1.36 -6.63
CA ARG A 206 -3.72 0.99 -5.22
C ARG A 206 -5.04 0.75 -4.53
N PHE A 207 -5.13 -0.36 -3.78
CA PHE A 207 -6.35 -0.79 -3.12
C PHE A 207 -6.10 -1.15 -1.66
N THR A 208 -7.12 -0.95 -0.84
CA THR A 208 -7.17 -1.41 0.54
C THR A 208 -8.60 -1.82 0.89
N PHE A 209 -8.76 -2.81 1.76
CA PHE A 209 -10.08 -3.20 2.29
C PHE A 209 -10.72 -2.11 3.14
N SER A 210 -9.93 -1.19 3.68
CA SER A 210 -10.41 -0.14 4.58
C SER A 210 -10.92 1.12 3.87
N GLY A 211 -10.84 1.22 2.56
CA GLY A 211 -11.30 2.43 1.86
C GLY A 211 -11.13 2.40 0.35
N GLY A 212 -11.50 3.50 -0.29
CA GLY A 212 -11.40 3.69 -1.72
C GLY A 212 -12.24 2.71 -2.55
N GLU A 213 -11.81 2.49 -3.78
CA GLU A 213 -12.53 1.71 -4.81
C GLU A 213 -12.84 0.27 -4.35
N LEU A 214 -11.90 -0.40 -3.69
CA LEU A 214 -12.12 -1.77 -3.24
C LEU A 214 -13.18 -1.86 -2.14
N PHE A 215 -13.22 -0.87 -1.25
CA PHE A 215 -14.23 -0.82 -0.19
C PHE A 215 -15.64 -0.61 -0.75
N GLU A 216 -15.80 0.30 -1.72
CA GLU A 216 -17.08 0.50 -2.40
C GLU A 216 -17.52 -0.79 -3.15
N ARG A 217 -16.59 -1.41 -3.86
CA ARG A 217 -16.84 -2.70 -4.51
C ARG A 217 -17.30 -3.78 -3.54
N MET A 218 -16.69 -3.88 -2.34
CA MET A 218 -17.13 -4.85 -1.33
C MET A 218 -18.59 -4.62 -0.89
N LYS A 219 -19.00 -3.36 -0.79
CA LYS A 219 -20.41 -3.01 -0.48
C LYS A 219 -21.34 -3.40 -1.63
N GLU A 220 -21.00 -3.03 -2.84
CA GLU A 220 -21.78 -3.34 -4.05
C GLU A 220 -21.96 -4.85 -4.27
N ARG A 221 -20.90 -5.62 -4.06
CA ARG A 221 -20.93 -7.08 -4.17
C ARG A 221 -21.51 -7.80 -2.95
N GLY A 222 -21.84 -7.06 -1.89
CA GLY A 222 -22.31 -7.63 -0.63
C GLY A 222 -21.29 -8.53 0.07
N THR A 223 -19.98 -8.33 -0.22
CA THR A 223 -18.90 -9.06 0.46
C THR A 223 -18.47 -8.38 1.76
N TYR A 224 -18.84 -7.10 1.96
CA TYR A 224 -18.63 -6.39 3.22
C TYR A 224 -19.67 -6.81 4.25
N LEU A 225 -19.23 -7.47 5.30
CA LEU A 225 -20.05 -7.90 6.45
C LEU A 225 -19.36 -7.53 7.74
N ILE A 226 -20.13 -7.05 8.71
CA ILE A 226 -19.66 -6.72 10.06
C ILE A 226 -20.18 -7.69 11.13
N ASP A 227 -21.24 -8.43 10.81
CA ASP A 227 -21.83 -9.43 11.70
C ASP A 227 -21.06 -10.75 11.60
N THR A 228 -20.41 -11.13 12.69
CA THR A 228 -19.59 -12.35 12.76
C THR A 228 -20.38 -13.63 12.53
N ALA A 229 -21.65 -13.67 12.91
CA ALA A 229 -22.51 -14.85 12.68
C ALA A 229 -22.82 -15.02 11.19
N GLN A 230 -23.08 -13.91 10.48
CA GLN A 230 -23.26 -13.93 9.02
C GLN A 230 -21.97 -14.30 8.29
N ILE A 231 -20.82 -13.76 8.74
CA ILE A 231 -19.51 -14.13 8.20
C ILE A 231 -19.27 -15.64 8.36
N TYR A 232 -19.45 -16.17 9.57
CA TYR A 232 -19.30 -17.60 9.85
C TYR A 232 -20.21 -18.47 8.97
N LYS A 233 -21.50 -18.11 8.87
CA LYS A 233 -22.48 -18.83 8.05
C LYS A 233 -22.07 -18.85 6.56
N ARG A 234 -21.57 -17.73 6.06
CA ARG A 234 -21.08 -17.62 4.67
C ARG A 234 -19.87 -18.53 4.43
N ILE A 235 -18.85 -18.45 5.29
CA ILE A 235 -17.63 -19.26 5.20
C ILE A 235 -17.96 -20.76 5.29
N LYS A 236 -18.87 -21.15 6.21
CA LYS A 236 -19.34 -22.53 6.34
C LYS A 236 -20.04 -23.04 5.08
N ARG A 237 -20.90 -22.21 4.47
CA ARG A 237 -21.61 -22.58 3.22
C ARG A 237 -20.67 -22.79 2.03
N LEU A 238 -19.50 -22.13 2.05
CA LEU A 238 -18.46 -22.25 1.03
C LEU A 238 -17.46 -23.38 1.34
N ASP A 239 -17.67 -24.15 2.40
CA ASP A 239 -16.73 -25.16 2.92
C ASP A 239 -15.30 -24.64 3.16
N ALA A 240 -15.20 -23.36 3.50
CA ALA A 240 -13.92 -22.67 3.66
C ALA A 240 -13.48 -22.52 5.14
N LEU A 241 -14.24 -23.05 6.13
CA LEU A 241 -13.93 -22.94 7.55
C LEU A 241 -12.54 -23.48 7.92
N ASN A 242 -12.18 -24.60 7.33
CA ASN A 242 -10.93 -25.29 7.61
C ASN A 242 -9.97 -25.25 6.42
N MET A 243 -10.17 -24.32 5.50
CA MET A 243 -9.38 -24.24 4.27
C MET A 243 -7.87 -24.30 4.56
N PHE A 244 -7.39 -23.50 5.50
CA PHE A 244 -5.97 -23.42 5.85
C PHE A 244 -5.47 -24.53 6.77
N ALA A 245 -6.34 -25.38 7.29
CA ALA A 245 -5.96 -26.56 8.08
C ALA A 245 -5.77 -27.82 7.23
N GLN A 246 -6.17 -27.79 5.96
CA GLN A 246 -6.12 -28.95 5.03
C GLN A 246 -4.79 -28.99 4.26
N ILE A 247 -3.69 -29.11 4.96
CA ILE A 247 -2.36 -29.18 4.36
C ILE A 247 -1.91 -30.65 4.18
#